data_75e42f986333192d58c2640ac48ebc65
#
_entry.id   75e42f986333192d58c2640ac48ebc65
#
_cell.length_a   1.000
_cell.length_b   1.000
_cell.length_c   1.000
_cell.angle_alpha   90.00
_cell.angle_beta   90.00
_cell.angle_gamma   90.00
#
_symmetry.space_group_name_H-M   'P 1'
#
loop_
_entity.id
_entity.type
_entity.pdbx_description
1 polymer ?
#
loop_
_entity_poly.entity_id
_entity_poly.type
_entity_poly.pdbx_seq_one_letter_code
_entity_poly.pdbx_strand_id
1 'polypeptide(L)'
;MGFIGQEVPEKLENIFQVIRKARDTASNLVKERFDTNTPVFGWQVDDACRKVVIDAGYGDYFSHRTGHNIGEEVHGNGVHIDNLETKDERIIIRGTCFSVEPGIYLEHEKIGFRTEIDVFVTDEGNVEIYGAVQESIIPILNL
;
A
#
# COMPACT_ATOMS: atom_id res chain seq x y z
N MET A 1 -11.60 -5.21 0.78
CA MET A 1 -12.73 -4.49 0.13
C MET A 1 -13.87 -5.42 -0.19
N GLY A 2 -15.11 -4.93 0.00
CA GLY A 2 -16.32 -5.63 -0.38
C GLY A 2 -17.23 -4.73 -1.25
N PHE A 3 -18.05 -5.36 -2.08
CA PHE A 3 -19.06 -4.70 -2.90
C PHE A 3 -20.45 -5.24 -2.51
N ILE A 4 -21.40 -4.34 -2.23
CA ILE A 4 -22.77 -4.73 -1.90
C ILE A 4 -23.52 -5.06 -3.20
N GLY A 5 -23.44 -6.30 -3.63
CA GLY A 5 -24.05 -6.83 -4.86
C GLY A 5 -23.70 -8.30 -5.03
N GLN A 6 -24.31 -8.93 -6.03
CA GLN A 6 -24.05 -10.33 -6.40
C GLN A 6 -22.81 -10.46 -7.28
N GLU A 7 -22.55 -9.46 -8.11
CA GLU A 7 -21.41 -9.41 -9.01
C GLU A 7 -20.74 -8.04 -8.92
N VAL A 8 -19.42 -8.02 -8.95
CA VAL A 8 -18.65 -6.78 -8.95
C VAL A 8 -18.59 -6.21 -10.36
N PRO A 9 -19.00 -4.94 -10.57
CA PRO A 9 -18.86 -4.31 -11.88
C PRO A 9 -17.39 -4.27 -12.34
N GLU A 10 -17.13 -4.58 -13.60
CA GLU A 10 -15.79 -4.63 -14.19
C GLU A 10 -14.97 -3.35 -13.95
N LYS A 11 -15.63 -2.18 -14.06
CA LYS A 11 -14.99 -0.88 -13.76
C LYS A 11 -14.40 -0.84 -12.36
N LEU A 12 -15.12 -1.32 -11.35
CA LEU A 12 -14.67 -1.30 -9.95
C LEU A 12 -13.52 -2.28 -9.75
N GLU A 13 -13.61 -3.47 -10.33
CA GLU A 13 -12.54 -4.46 -10.26
C GLU A 13 -11.26 -3.91 -10.93
N ASN A 14 -11.36 -3.24 -12.09
CA ASN A 14 -10.23 -2.65 -12.77
C ASN A 14 -9.53 -1.57 -11.93
N ILE A 15 -10.28 -0.72 -11.22
CA ILE A 15 -9.71 0.27 -10.30
C ILE A 15 -9.03 -0.42 -9.10
N PHE A 16 -9.66 -1.45 -8.55
CA PHE A 16 -9.07 -2.23 -7.46
C PHE A 16 -7.74 -2.88 -7.88
N GLN A 17 -7.63 -3.39 -9.11
CA GLN A 17 -6.39 -3.96 -9.62
C GLN A 17 -5.25 -2.92 -9.71
N VAL A 18 -5.56 -1.63 -9.90
CA VAL A 18 -4.55 -0.56 -9.85
C VAL A 18 -3.96 -0.45 -8.45
N ILE A 19 -4.78 -0.33 -7.40
CA ILE A 19 -4.28 -0.21 -6.02
C ILE A 19 -3.60 -1.50 -5.55
N ARG A 20 -4.10 -2.67 -5.96
CA ARG A 20 -3.43 -3.94 -5.72
C ARG A 20 -2.01 -3.94 -6.30
N LYS A 21 -1.87 -3.56 -7.57
CA LYS A 21 -0.56 -3.45 -8.22
C LYS A 21 0.34 -2.44 -7.53
N ALA A 22 -0.20 -1.31 -7.09
CA ALA A 22 0.55 -0.29 -6.35
C ALA A 22 1.07 -0.83 -5.01
N ARG A 23 0.23 -1.53 -4.24
CA ARG A 23 0.58 -2.23 -3.00
C ARG A 23 1.72 -3.24 -3.23
N ASP A 24 1.56 -4.10 -4.23
CA ASP A 24 2.52 -5.15 -4.55
C ASP A 24 3.85 -4.55 -5.05
N THR A 25 3.82 -3.43 -5.80
CA THR A 25 5.01 -2.72 -6.24
C THR A 25 5.79 -2.14 -5.04
N ALA A 26 5.10 -1.53 -4.08
CA ALA A 26 5.71 -0.99 -2.87
C ALA A 26 6.41 -2.09 -2.04
N SER A 27 5.71 -3.17 -1.72
CA SER A 27 6.26 -4.27 -0.93
C SER A 27 7.40 -5.01 -1.65
N ASN A 28 7.30 -5.20 -2.96
CA ASN A 28 8.36 -5.83 -3.76
C ASN A 28 9.61 -4.97 -3.83
N LEU A 29 9.51 -3.63 -3.89
CA LEU A 29 10.66 -2.74 -3.83
C LEU A 29 11.43 -2.93 -2.52
N VAL A 30 10.73 -2.97 -1.39
CA VAL A 30 11.39 -3.20 -0.08
C VAL A 30 12.10 -4.55 -0.08
N LYS A 31 11.42 -5.61 -0.53
CA LYS A 31 12.01 -6.95 -0.62
C LYS A 31 13.27 -6.97 -1.49
N GLU A 32 13.22 -6.43 -2.70
CA GLU A 32 14.37 -6.35 -3.61
C GLU A 32 15.56 -5.63 -2.97
N ARG A 33 15.29 -4.53 -2.26
CA ARG A 33 16.34 -3.73 -1.60
C ARG A 33 17.02 -4.50 -0.47
N PHE A 34 16.26 -5.24 0.33
CA PHE A 34 16.81 -6.09 1.38
C PHE A 34 17.56 -7.29 0.80
N ASP A 35 17.02 -7.95 -0.22
CA ASP A 35 17.67 -9.07 -0.92
C ASP A 35 19.04 -8.66 -1.54
N THR A 36 19.14 -7.41 -2.01
CA THR A 36 20.37 -6.86 -2.61
C THR A 36 21.24 -6.07 -1.63
N ASN A 37 20.85 -6.02 -0.35
CA ASN A 37 21.51 -5.20 0.68
C ASN A 37 21.70 -3.73 0.27
N THR A 38 20.68 -3.17 -0.40
CA THR A 38 20.66 -1.78 -0.87
C THR A 38 19.75 -0.95 0.05
N PRO A 39 20.20 0.20 0.57
CA PRO A 39 19.34 1.06 1.38
C PRO A 39 18.05 1.47 0.67
N VAL A 40 16.95 1.50 1.41
CA VAL A 40 15.64 1.99 0.95
C VAL A 40 15.05 2.95 1.98
N PHE A 41 14.49 4.04 1.49
CA PHE A 41 13.92 5.11 2.31
C PHE A 41 12.39 5.11 2.20
N GLY A 42 11.70 5.59 3.22
CA GLY A 42 10.23 5.63 3.23
C GLY A 42 9.64 6.33 2.02
N TRP A 43 10.19 7.50 1.64
CA TRP A 43 9.75 8.26 0.48
C TRP A 43 9.88 7.50 -0.86
N GLN A 44 10.90 6.66 -1.01
CA GLN A 44 11.09 5.89 -2.26
C GLN A 44 10.01 4.83 -2.46
N VAL A 45 9.56 4.24 -1.36
CA VAL A 45 8.50 3.23 -1.40
C VAL A 45 7.15 3.89 -1.69
N ASP A 46 6.88 5.09 -1.12
CA ASP A 46 5.70 5.88 -1.47
C ASP A 46 5.71 6.27 -2.95
N ASP A 47 6.83 6.77 -3.47
CA ASP A 47 6.96 7.15 -4.89
C ASP A 47 6.70 5.97 -5.83
N ALA A 48 7.22 4.78 -5.50
CA ALA A 48 7.01 3.58 -6.31
C ALA A 48 5.52 3.17 -6.33
N CYS A 49 4.87 3.21 -5.18
CA CYS A 49 3.44 2.96 -5.04
C CYS A 49 2.61 3.99 -5.82
N ARG A 50 2.85 5.26 -5.54
CA ARG A 50 2.14 6.41 -6.12
C ARG A 50 2.29 6.48 -7.63
N LYS A 51 3.47 6.17 -8.16
CA LYS A 51 3.70 6.12 -9.60
C LYS A 51 2.76 5.17 -10.33
N VAL A 52 2.45 4.00 -9.78
CA VAL A 52 1.50 3.06 -10.39
C VAL A 52 0.11 3.68 -10.49
N VAL A 53 -0.32 4.40 -9.46
CA VAL A 53 -1.63 5.06 -9.42
C VAL A 53 -1.68 6.24 -10.41
N ILE A 54 -0.60 7.04 -10.49
CA ILE A 54 -0.46 8.15 -11.44
C ILE A 54 -0.48 7.64 -12.89
N ASP A 55 0.32 6.63 -13.20
CA ASP A 55 0.42 6.04 -14.55
C ASP A 55 -0.92 5.46 -15.02
N ALA A 56 -1.79 5.04 -14.08
CA ALA A 56 -3.14 4.58 -14.37
C ALA A 56 -4.18 5.72 -14.49
N GLY A 57 -3.77 6.99 -14.32
CA GLY A 57 -4.64 8.17 -14.44
C GLY A 57 -5.43 8.52 -13.17
N TYR A 58 -5.08 7.95 -12.01
CA TYR A 58 -5.77 8.17 -10.74
C TYR A 58 -4.94 8.97 -9.72
N GLY A 59 -3.84 9.61 -10.11
CA GLY A 59 -2.92 10.31 -9.21
C GLY A 59 -3.61 11.32 -8.29
N ASP A 60 -4.53 12.13 -8.81
CA ASP A 60 -5.25 13.17 -8.07
C ASP A 60 -6.24 12.60 -7.03
N TYR A 61 -6.53 11.30 -7.12
CA TYR A 61 -7.46 10.60 -6.23
C TYR A 61 -6.76 9.79 -5.16
N PHE A 62 -5.43 9.83 -5.08
CA PHE A 62 -4.64 9.21 -4.01
C PHE A 62 -4.16 10.27 -3.03
N SER A 63 -4.99 10.61 -2.05
CA SER A 63 -4.91 11.82 -1.22
C SER A 63 -4.20 11.65 0.11
N HIS A 64 -3.57 10.49 0.39
CA HIS A 64 -2.81 10.23 1.62
C HIS A 64 -1.49 9.51 1.32
N ARG A 65 -0.59 9.45 2.28
CA ARG A 65 0.66 8.67 2.20
C ARG A 65 0.36 7.18 1.97
N THR A 66 1.31 6.45 1.41
CA THR A 66 1.17 5.02 1.14
C THR A 66 1.05 4.17 2.41
N GLY A 67 1.66 4.61 3.53
CA GLY A 67 1.58 3.88 4.77
C GLY A 67 2.31 4.55 5.93
N HIS A 68 2.25 3.93 7.08
CA HIS A 68 2.83 4.45 8.32
C HIS A 68 3.57 3.36 9.11
N ASN A 69 4.50 3.79 9.95
CA ASN A 69 5.13 2.88 10.90
C ASN A 69 4.09 2.29 11.86
N ILE A 70 4.26 1.02 12.15
CA ILE A 70 3.53 0.29 13.19
C ILE A 70 4.53 -0.08 14.27
N GLY A 71 4.26 0.31 15.51
CA GLY A 71 5.09 0.05 16.67
C GLY A 71 4.25 -0.44 17.83
N GLU A 72 4.54 0.03 19.04
CA GLU A 72 3.67 -0.15 20.20
C GLU A 72 2.30 0.50 19.96
N GLU A 73 2.31 1.66 19.31
CA GLU A 73 1.12 2.33 18.81
C GLU A 73 0.89 2.00 17.33
N VAL A 74 -0.38 2.03 16.90
CA VAL A 74 -0.76 1.79 15.49
C VAL A 74 -0.03 2.74 14.55
N HIS A 75 0.09 4.03 14.94
CA HIS A 75 0.94 5.01 14.27
C HIS A 75 2.21 5.24 15.10
N GLY A 76 3.21 4.40 14.89
CA GLY A 76 4.48 4.46 15.62
C GLY A 76 5.38 5.62 15.17
N ASN A 77 6.50 5.80 15.87
CA ASN A 77 7.47 6.86 15.64
C ASN A 77 8.58 6.51 14.63
N GLY A 78 8.53 5.31 14.05
CA GLY A 78 9.50 4.86 13.05
C GLY A 78 9.26 5.48 11.66
N VAL A 79 9.92 4.91 10.65
CA VAL A 79 9.81 5.36 9.27
C VAL A 79 8.38 5.18 8.73
N HIS A 80 7.84 6.24 8.14
CA HIS A 80 6.60 6.18 7.36
C HIS A 80 6.88 5.97 5.88
N ILE A 81 5.91 5.42 5.18
CA ILE A 81 5.95 5.30 3.72
C ILE A 81 5.26 6.54 3.16
N ASP A 82 6.03 7.63 3.05
CA ASP A 82 5.48 8.96 2.82
C ASP A 82 6.42 9.83 1.97
N ASN A 83 5.92 10.39 0.89
CA ASN A 83 6.48 11.50 0.12
C ASN A 83 5.37 12.49 -0.31
N LEU A 84 4.22 12.48 0.38
CA LEU A 84 3.10 13.35 0.12
C LEU A 84 2.95 14.42 1.21
N GLU A 85 2.75 13.98 2.46
CA GLU A 85 2.59 14.87 3.61
C GLU A 85 3.95 15.32 4.12
N THR A 86 4.89 14.39 4.19
CA THR A 86 6.28 14.60 4.60
C THR A 86 7.18 13.69 3.81
N LYS A 87 8.26 14.23 3.24
CA LYS A 87 9.29 13.38 2.64
C LYS A 87 10.02 12.62 3.74
N ASP A 88 9.69 11.34 3.94
CA ASP A 88 10.35 10.52 4.96
C ASP A 88 11.70 9.99 4.46
N GLU A 89 12.76 10.71 4.79
CA GLU A 89 14.14 10.39 4.42
C GLU A 89 14.81 9.39 5.36
N ARG A 90 14.07 8.76 6.28
CA ARG A 90 14.59 7.72 7.15
C ARG A 90 14.74 6.40 6.38
N ILE A 91 15.81 5.67 6.68
CA ILE A 91 16.07 4.34 6.12
C ILE A 91 15.16 3.33 6.81
N ILE A 92 14.54 2.44 6.04
CA ILE A 92 13.87 1.25 6.56
C ILE A 92 14.94 0.29 7.03
N ILE A 93 14.93 -0.06 8.32
CA ILE A 93 15.90 -0.94 8.96
C ILE A 93 15.25 -2.25 9.40
N ARG A 94 16.06 -3.21 9.79
CA ARG A 94 15.60 -4.45 10.43
C ARG A 94 14.81 -4.13 11.70
N GLY A 95 13.82 -4.95 12.02
CA GLY A 95 12.88 -4.73 13.12
C GLY A 95 11.80 -3.69 12.83
N THR A 96 11.73 -3.12 11.60
CA THR A 96 10.70 -2.14 11.23
C THR A 96 9.44 -2.84 10.74
N CYS A 97 8.28 -2.41 11.26
CA CYS A 97 6.95 -2.77 10.77
C CYS A 97 6.23 -1.52 10.25
N PHE A 98 5.54 -1.64 9.13
CA PHE A 98 4.77 -0.53 8.53
C PHE A 98 3.63 -1.05 7.67
N SER A 99 2.56 -0.24 7.53
CA SER A 99 1.47 -0.52 6.61
C SER A 99 1.83 -0.15 5.17
N VAL A 100 1.20 -0.83 4.21
CA VAL A 100 1.17 -0.46 2.79
C VAL A 100 -0.30 -0.47 2.36
N GLU A 101 -0.89 0.71 2.23
CA GLU A 101 -2.34 0.89 2.17
C GLU A 101 -2.79 1.88 1.07
N PRO A 102 -2.37 1.71 -0.19
CA PRO A 102 -2.77 2.62 -1.25
C PRO A 102 -4.28 2.68 -1.42
N GLY A 103 -4.78 3.88 -1.77
CA GLY A 103 -6.19 4.12 -1.99
C GLY A 103 -6.47 5.02 -3.18
N ILE A 104 -7.66 4.88 -3.77
CA ILE A 104 -8.22 5.76 -4.80
C ILE A 104 -9.62 6.18 -4.36
N TYR A 105 -9.89 7.49 -4.28
CA TYR A 105 -11.14 8.03 -3.77
C TYR A 105 -11.82 8.92 -4.81
N LEU A 106 -12.83 8.37 -5.48
CA LEU A 106 -13.61 9.05 -6.51
C LEU A 106 -14.83 9.74 -5.87
N GLU A 107 -14.63 10.91 -5.25
CA GLU A 107 -15.65 11.61 -4.49
C GLU A 107 -16.91 11.93 -5.34
N HIS A 108 -16.71 12.29 -6.61
CA HIS A 108 -17.78 12.59 -7.56
C HIS A 108 -18.66 11.38 -7.88
N GLU A 109 -18.10 10.16 -7.72
CA GLU A 109 -18.84 8.89 -7.86
C GLU A 109 -19.26 8.31 -6.51
N LYS A 110 -18.84 8.91 -5.39
CA LYS A 110 -19.04 8.42 -4.02
C LYS A 110 -18.49 6.99 -3.81
N ILE A 111 -17.35 6.72 -4.41
CA ILE A 111 -16.68 5.41 -4.35
C ILE A 111 -15.24 5.60 -3.83
N GLY A 112 -14.85 4.73 -2.92
CA GLY A 112 -13.46 4.67 -2.41
C GLY A 112 -12.93 3.24 -2.45
N PHE A 113 -11.65 3.13 -2.74
CA PHE A 113 -10.90 1.87 -2.77
C PHE A 113 -9.71 1.97 -1.85
N ARG A 114 -9.47 0.94 -1.04
CA ARG A 114 -8.24 0.75 -0.27
C ARG A 114 -7.96 -0.73 -0.14
N THR A 115 -6.71 -1.12 -0.28
CA THR A 115 -6.20 -2.44 0.11
C THR A 115 -5.02 -2.23 1.04
N GLU A 116 -4.85 -3.10 2.02
CA GLU A 116 -3.84 -2.92 3.06
C GLU A 116 -3.17 -4.24 3.39
N ILE A 117 -1.87 -4.18 3.60
CA ILE A 117 -1.03 -5.23 4.17
C ILE A 117 -0.06 -4.59 5.15
N ASP A 118 0.41 -5.37 6.11
CA ASP A 118 1.52 -4.99 6.97
C ASP A 118 2.79 -5.65 6.45
N VAL A 119 3.87 -4.89 6.43
CA VAL A 119 5.20 -5.35 6.02
C VAL A 119 6.13 -5.28 7.23
N PHE A 120 6.77 -6.40 7.54
CA PHE A 120 7.74 -6.49 8.62
C PHE A 120 9.10 -6.92 8.06
N VAL A 121 10.13 -6.19 8.44
CA VAL A 121 11.52 -6.57 8.16
C VAL A 121 12.09 -7.25 9.38
N THR A 122 12.36 -8.55 9.29
CA THR A 122 12.88 -9.33 10.43
C THR A 122 14.32 -8.93 10.80
N ASP A 123 14.80 -9.40 11.95
CA ASP A 123 16.18 -9.17 12.41
C ASP A 123 17.22 -9.80 11.47
N GLU A 124 16.85 -10.86 10.74
CA GLU A 124 17.68 -11.49 9.70
C GLU A 124 17.68 -10.70 8.39
N GLY A 125 16.72 -9.79 8.21
CA GLY A 125 16.54 -8.98 6.99
C GLY A 125 15.57 -9.60 5.97
N ASN A 126 14.78 -10.61 6.37
CA ASN A 126 13.70 -11.10 5.53
C ASN A 126 12.53 -10.12 5.57
N VAL A 127 11.87 -9.95 4.43
CA VAL A 127 10.66 -9.11 4.33
C VAL A 127 9.43 -10.00 4.32
N GLU A 128 8.64 -9.90 5.38
CA GLU A 128 7.43 -10.68 5.59
C GLU A 128 6.19 -9.81 5.42
N ILE A 129 5.13 -10.39 4.86
CA ILE A 129 3.85 -9.73 4.66
C ILE A 129 2.82 -10.37 5.57
N TYR A 130 2.12 -9.53 6.34
CA TYR A 130 1.07 -9.95 7.25
C TYR A 130 -0.29 -9.38 6.81
N GLY A 131 -1.35 -10.03 7.24
CA GLY A 131 -2.72 -9.75 6.87
C GLY A 131 -3.20 -10.60 5.69
N ALA A 132 -4.47 -10.48 5.38
CA ALA A 132 -5.08 -11.16 4.23
C ALA A 132 -4.76 -10.40 2.94
N VAL A 133 -3.90 -10.96 2.10
CA VAL A 133 -3.58 -10.36 0.80
C VAL A 133 -4.79 -10.49 -0.12
N GLN A 134 -5.56 -9.42 -0.25
CA GLN A 134 -6.76 -9.42 -1.08
C GLN A 134 -6.40 -9.26 -2.56
N GLU A 135 -6.93 -10.15 -3.41
CA GLU A 135 -6.64 -10.23 -4.84
C GLU A 135 -7.75 -9.65 -5.73
N SER A 136 -9.00 -9.61 -5.22
CA SER A 136 -10.17 -9.10 -5.92
C SER A 136 -11.19 -8.53 -4.93
N ILE A 137 -12.15 -7.75 -5.43
CA ILE A 137 -13.27 -7.26 -4.61
C ILE A 137 -14.22 -8.43 -4.30
N ILE A 138 -14.71 -8.51 -3.06
CA ILE A 138 -15.61 -9.57 -2.61
C ILE A 138 -17.07 -9.12 -2.82
N PRO A 139 -17.87 -9.83 -3.65
CA PRO A 139 -19.30 -9.56 -3.76
C PRO A 139 -20.03 -10.08 -2.52
N ILE A 140 -20.52 -9.18 -1.65
CA ILE A 140 -21.01 -9.53 -0.31
C ILE A 140 -22.34 -10.30 -0.36
N LEU A 141 -23.16 -10.09 -1.39
CA LEU A 141 -24.46 -10.79 -1.50
C LEU A 141 -24.36 -12.21 -2.08
N ASN A 142 -23.16 -12.68 -2.36
CA ASN A 142 -22.87 -14.04 -2.83
C ASN A 142 -22.09 -14.89 -1.80
N LEU A 143 -22.01 -14.43 -0.56
CA LEU A 143 -21.36 -15.17 0.54
C LEU A 143 -22.30 -16.22 1.14
#